data_dcddbdc2bc516c57c6925fe349578b0c
#
_entry.id   dcddbdc2bc516c57c6925fe349578b0c
#
_cell.length_a   1.000
_cell.length_b   1.000
_cell.length_c   1.000
_cell.angle_alpha   90.00
_cell.angle_beta   90.00
_cell.angle_gamma   90.00
#
_symmetry.space_group_name_H-M   'P 1'
#
loop_
_entity.id
_entity.type
_entity.pdbx_description
1 polymer ?
#
loop_
_entity_poly.entity_id
_entity_poly.type
_entity_poly.pdbx_seq_one_letter_code
_entity_poly.pdbx_strand_id
1 'polypeptide(L)'
;MLAIIGLSMLFPILVAFIYQESDLSGYFYSMAACFFFAIPIWLMTRKSRKLSSRDGFALVTFAWIIVAVAGSLPFYLTGAIPNYTDAWFEAMSGVTTTGATILGNSDTLPNLANGIESLPKGILFWRSFLQWIGGMGIIVFTIAILPLLGVGGVQLFKAEVPGPVADKIKPRVKETAKILWMVYVGFTALQMTLLGFAGMPWFDAICHAFTTMPTGGFSTQNASIAAYSNPLIHYIIIFFMFIAGINFALHFRAITGRFSTFFKDYELKVYFFTVVIATTLIFLSIAYSSSELSHDNFIISLFQSIAIMTGTGYASADYELWPYFCQLALFFLMFFGAMGGSTSGGMKLTRIILLVKYAATETRRMLHSRAIIPLRIGDRSISDDVVRNTLGFFLIYLSIFVLTALILSTFNLDLISSFGAAASAIGNVGPAFGEFGPTDNYALLNPIGKWLLSFCMLLGRLEIFTIMVLFSRSFRE
;
A
#
# COMPACT_ATOMS: atom_id res chain seq x y z
N MET A 1 -5.83 9.53 18.20
CA MET A 1 -5.96 9.38 16.74
C MET A 1 -7.08 10.22 16.15
N LEU A 2 -8.34 10.09 16.60
CA LEU A 2 -9.46 10.91 16.10
C LEU A 2 -9.15 12.43 16.10
N ALA A 3 -8.55 12.95 17.17
CA ALA A 3 -8.19 14.37 17.24
C ALA A 3 -7.13 14.76 16.19
N ILE A 4 -6.18 13.86 15.87
CA ILE A 4 -5.16 14.10 14.85
C ILE A 4 -5.81 14.14 13.47
N ILE A 5 -6.69 13.18 13.16
CA ILE A 5 -7.44 13.18 11.89
C ILE A 5 -8.36 14.40 11.80
N GLY A 6 -9.04 14.77 12.89
CA GLY A 6 -9.84 16.01 12.95
C GLY A 6 -8.99 17.25 12.66
N LEU A 7 -7.81 17.38 13.27
CA LEU A 7 -6.88 18.48 12.97
C LEU A 7 -6.37 18.45 11.53
N SER A 8 -6.13 17.27 10.98
CA SER A 8 -5.65 17.14 9.61
C SER A 8 -6.66 17.59 8.55
N MET A 9 -7.95 17.67 8.90
CA MET A 9 -9.00 18.26 8.04
C MET A 9 -8.84 19.78 7.82
N LEU A 10 -8.00 20.46 8.60
CA LEU A 10 -7.62 21.85 8.31
C LEU A 10 -6.92 22.03 6.96
N PHE A 11 -6.19 20.99 6.48
CA PHE A 11 -5.52 21.08 5.19
C PHE A 11 -6.50 21.09 4.01
N PRO A 12 -7.45 20.14 3.86
CA PRO A 12 -8.45 20.22 2.80
C PRO A 12 -9.36 21.44 2.93
N ILE A 13 -9.67 21.94 4.15
CA ILE A 13 -10.38 23.20 4.36
C ILE A 13 -9.58 24.36 3.76
N LEU A 14 -8.27 24.43 4.00
CA LEU A 14 -7.41 25.45 3.42
C LEU A 14 -7.41 25.40 1.89
N VAL A 15 -7.31 24.18 1.31
CA VAL A 15 -7.39 23.98 -0.14
C VAL A 15 -8.74 24.45 -0.68
N ALA A 16 -9.84 24.00 -0.11
CA ALA A 16 -11.19 24.39 -0.51
C ALA A 16 -11.40 25.93 -0.41
N PHE A 17 -10.82 26.56 0.60
CA PHE A 17 -10.84 28.02 0.75
C PHE A 17 -10.05 28.73 -0.36
N ILE A 18 -8.84 28.24 -0.70
CA ILE A 18 -8.01 28.80 -1.79
C ILE A 18 -8.72 28.69 -3.14
N TYR A 19 -9.41 27.58 -3.40
CA TYR A 19 -10.15 27.34 -4.64
C TYR A 19 -11.59 27.86 -4.62
N GLN A 20 -12.01 28.55 -3.54
CA GLN A 20 -13.35 29.14 -3.36
C GLN A 20 -14.49 28.12 -3.53
N GLU A 21 -14.32 26.93 -3.00
CA GLU A 21 -15.32 25.85 -3.05
C GLU A 21 -16.44 26.10 -2.04
N SER A 22 -17.67 25.65 -2.38
CA SER A 22 -18.87 25.83 -1.53
C SER A 22 -18.96 24.85 -0.36
N ASP A 23 -18.19 23.76 -0.39
CA ASP A 23 -18.39 22.56 0.44
C ASP A 23 -17.67 22.61 1.79
N LEU A 24 -17.22 23.78 2.22
CA LEU A 24 -16.50 23.99 3.48
C LEU A 24 -17.24 23.44 4.71
N SER A 25 -18.57 23.51 4.72
CA SER A 25 -19.40 23.03 5.84
C SER A 25 -19.22 21.54 6.12
N GLY A 26 -19.08 20.71 5.09
CA GLY A 26 -18.89 19.25 5.25
C GLY A 26 -17.60 18.90 5.99
N TYR A 27 -16.50 19.63 5.73
CA TYR A 27 -15.25 19.45 6.47
C TYR A 27 -15.34 19.91 7.92
N PHE A 28 -16.01 21.05 8.19
CA PHE A 28 -16.23 21.53 9.57
C PHE A 28 -17.07 20.55 10.38
N TYR A 29 -18.15 20.00 9.81
CA TYR A 29 -18.94 18.97 10.49
C TYR A 29 -18.14 17.70 10.73
N SER A 30 -17.32 17.26 9.77
CA SER A 30 -16.45 16.11 9.93
C SER A 30 -15.42 16.31 11.05
N MET A 31 -14.80 17.49 11.10
CA MET A 31 -13.86 17.87 12.14
C MET A 31 -14.56 17.93 13.52
N ALA A 32 -15.73 18.55 13.61
CA ALA A 32 -16.51 18.64 14.84
C ALA A 32 -16.91 17.23 15.34
N ALA A 33 -17.35 16.33 14.46
CA ALA A 33 -17.64 14.94 14.80
C ALA A 33 -16.42 14.23 15.39
N CYS A 34 -15.24 14.39 14.76
CA CYS A 34 -14.00 13.81 15.29
C CYS A 34 -13.67 14.29 16.70
N PHE A 35 -13.80 15.59 16.99
CA PHE A 35 -13.54 16.13 18.32
C PHE A 35 -14.62 15.75 19.32
N PHE A 36 -15.88 15.71 18.90
CA PHE A 36 -17.00 15.29 19.75
C PHE A 36 -16.79 13.89 20.35
N PHE A 37 -16.25 12.95 19.59
CA PHE A 37 -15.90 11.63 20.10
C PHE A 37 -14.52 11.58 20.76
N ALA A 38 -13.53 12.32 20.27
CA ALA A 38 -12.16 12.27 20.78
C ALA A 38 -12.04 12.81 22.21
N ILE A 39 -12.73 13.94 22.52
CA ILE A 39 -12.60 14.60 23.82
C ILE A 39 -13.14 13.76 24.98
N PRO A 40 -14.38 13.19 24.93
CA PRO A 40 -14.87 12.33 25.99
C PRO A 40 -14.02 11.08 26.19
N ILE A 41 -13.62 10.41 25.10
CA ILE A 41 -12.77 9.21 25.19
C ILE A 41 -11.45 9.56 25.89
N TRP A 42 -10.82 10.68 25.52
CA TRP A 42 -9.57 11.12 26.14
C TRP A 42 -9.74 11.45 27.63
N LEU A 43 -10.84 12.13 28.00
CA LEU A 43 -11.13 12.45 29.39
C LEU A 43 -11.36 11.19 30.24
N MET A 44 -12.03 10.18 29.70
CA MET A 44 -12.29 8.89 30.37
C MET A 44 -11.03 8.02 30.50
N THR A 45 -10.09 8.13 29.57
CA THR A 45 -8.91 7.23 29.46
C THR A 45 -7.61 7.85 29.96
N ARG A 46 -7.65 9.00 30.62
CA ARG A 46 -6.45 9.76 31.08
C ARG A 46 -5.48 8.98 31.97
N LYS A 47 -5.96 7.94 32.69
CA LYS A 47 -5.09 7.12 33.54
C LYS A 47 -4.35 6.08 32.68
N SER A 48 -3.04 6.31 32.48
CA SER A 48 -2.21 5.40 31.72
C SER A 48 -2.08 4.03 32.39
N ARG A 49 -2.48 2.96 31.69
CA ARG A 49 -2.10 1.58 32.02
C ARG A 49 -0.88 1.18 31.19
N LYS A 50 -0.06 0.29 31.73
CA LYS A 50 1.00 -0.34 30.91
C LYS A 50 0.32 -1.20 29.84
N LEU A 51 0.58 -0.90 28.58
CA LEU A 51 0.06 -1.68 27.45
C LEU A 51 0.79 -3.02 27.39
N SER A 52 0.04 -4.10 27.27
CA SER A 52 0.55 -5.43 26.94
C SER A 52 0.76 -5.56 25.41
N SER A 53 1.48 -6.59 24.96
CA SER A 53 1.62 -6.89 23.53
C SER A 53 0.26 -7.16 22.88
N ARG A 54 -0.68 -7.77 23.62
CA ARG A 54 -2.06 -8.02 23.17
C ARG A 54 -2.81 -6.70 22.89
N ASP A 55 -2.71 -5.75 23.83
CA ASP A 55 -3.32 -4.42 23.67
C ASP A 55 -2.77 -3.69 22.43
N GLY A 56 -1.50 -3.93 22.09
CA GLY A 56 -0.85 -3.37 20.91
C GLY A 56 -1.50 -3.82 19.60
N PHE A 57 -1.83 -5.11 19.44
CA PHE A 57 -2.52 -5.62 18.25
C PHE A 57 -3.92 -5.03 18.10
N ALA A 58 -4.70 -5.02 19.19
CA ALA A 58 -6.03 -4.44 19.20
C ALA A 58 -5.98 -2.95 18.87
N LEU A 59 -5.09 -2.20 19.53
CA LEU A 59 -4.93 -0.76 19.33
C LEU A 59 -4.61 -0.42 17.88
N VAL A 60 -3.72 -1.16 17.23
CA VAL A 60 -3.38 -0.91 15.83
C VAL A 60 -4.58 -1.20 14.93
N THR A 61 -5.20 -2.37 15.05
CA THR A 61 -6.33 -2.74 14.18
C THR A 61 -7.49 -1.76 14.30
N PHE A 62 -7.92 -1.46 15.55
CA PHE A 62 -9.00 -0.51 15.77
C PHE A 62 -8.62 0.93 15.38
N ALA A 63 -7.34 1.31 15.52
CA ALA A 63 -6.87 2.61 15.08
C ALA A 63 -7.06 2.81 13.57
N TRP A 64 -6.73 1.81 12.74
CA TRP A 64 -6.92 1.88 11.28
C TRP A 64 -8.40 1.94 10.92
N ILE A 65 -9.26 1.17 11.56
CA ILE A 65 -10.72 1.22 11.37
C ILE A 65 -11.25 2.62 11.72
N ILE A 66 -10.86 3.16 12.88
CA ILE A 66 -11.29 4.48 13.35
C ILE A 66 -10.82 5.59 12.39
N VAL A 67 -9.58 5.49 11.88
CA VAL A 67 -9.05 6.45 10.89
C VAL A 67 -9.83 6.37 9.58
N ALA A 68 -10.22 5.17 9.12
CA ALA A 68 -11.05 5.02 7.92
C ALA A 68 -12.47 5.56 8.12
N VAL A 69 -13.11 5.30 9.29
CA VAL A 69 -14.42 5.91 9.65
C VAL A 69 -14.34 7.43 9.64
N ALA A 70 -13.35 8.00 10.32
CA ALA A 70 -13.17 9.45 10.35
C ALA A 70 -12.83 10.03 8.97
N GLY A 71 -12.01 9.29 8.21
CA GLY A 71 -11.59 9.65 6.84
C GLY A 71 -12.73 9.62 5.82
N SER A 72 -13.78 8.83 6.05
CA SER A 72 -14.96 8.76 5.18
C SER A 72 -15.91 9.94 5.37
N LEU A 73 -15.87 10.60 6.53
CA LEU A 73 -16.81 11.70 6.85
C LEU A 73 -16.75 12.87 5.86
N PRO A 74 -15.56 13.39 5.45
CA PRO A 74 -15.50 14.45 4.46
C PRO A 74 -16.13 14.07 3.13
N PHE A 75 -15.91 12.85 2.62
CA PHE A 75 -16.52 12.38 1.38
C PHE A 75 -18.05 12.35 1.45
N TYR A 76 -18.59 11.88 2.58
CA TYR A 76 -20.03 11.76 2.79
C TYR A 76 -20.71 13.11 3.11
N LEU A 77 -20.14 13.89 4.03
CA LEU A 77 -20.78 15.12 4.52
C LEU A 77 -20.65 16.32 3.57
N THR A 78 -19.68 16.32 2.65
CA THR A 78 -19.65 17.28 1.54
C THR A 78 -20.61 16.90 0.42
N GLY A 79 -21.15 15.68 0.42
CA GLY A 79 -21.99 15.15 -0.66
C GLY A 79 -21.20 14.71 -1.90
N ALA A 80 -19.86 14.74 -1.86
CA ALA A 80 -19.03 14.27 -2.98
C ALA A 80 -19.26 12.78 -3.28
N ILE A 81 -19.47 11.98 -2.22
CA ILE A 81 -19.85 10.56 -2.31
C ILE A 81 -21.12 10.37 -1.46
N PRO A 82 -22.32 10.37 -2.07
CA PRO A 82 -23.59 10.38 -1.33
C PRO A 82 -23.90 9.08 -0.56
N ASN A 83 -23.30 7.95 -0.96
CA ASN A 83 -23.51 6.66 -0.29
C ASN A 83 -22.40 6.44 0.74
N TYR A 84 -22.75 6.14 2.00
CA TYR A 84 -21.77 5.90 3.05
C TYR A 84 -20.89 4.67 2.81
N THR A 85 -21.44 3.58 2.23
CA THR A 85 -20.63 2.40 1.88
C THR A 85 -19.52 2.74 0.89
N ASP A 86 -19.82 3.60 -0.07
CA ASP A 86 -18.88 4.07 -1.08
C ASP A 86 -17.85 5.02 -0.47
N ALA A 87 -18.29 5.95 0.37
CA ALA A 87 -17.40 6.84 1.12
C ALA A 87 -16.46 6.06 2.05
N TRP A 88 -16.96 5.01 2.70
CA TRP A 88 -16.17 4.08 3.51
C TRP A 88 -15.14 3.33 2.67
N PHE A 89 -15.55 2.77 1.52
CA PHE A 89 -14.64 2.03 0.61
C PHE A 89 -13.49 2.90 0.12
N GLU A 90 -13.81 4.12 -0.33
CA GLU A 90 -12.81 5.09 -0.79
C GLU A 90 -11.85 5.49 0.34
N ALA A 91 -12.37 5.76 1.55
CA ALA A 91 -11.55 6.08 2.72
C ALA A 91 -10.68 4.91 3.17
N MET A 92 -11.22 3.68 3.21
CA MET A 92 -10.46 2.48 3.56
C MET A 92 -9.36 2.23 2.54
N SER A 93 -9.67 2.31 1.25
CA SER A 93 -8.68 2.23 0.16
C SER A 93 -7.60 3.32 0.28
N GLY A 94 -8.01 4.54 0.64
CA GLY A 94 -7.09 5.65 0.89
C GLY A 94 -6.14 5.35 2.05
N VAL A 95 -6.68 5.05 3.23
CA VAL A 95 -5.88 4.82 4.45
C VAL A 95 -5.00 3.58 4.31
N THR A 96 -5.50 2.49 3.73
CA THR A 96 -4.70 1.27 3.49
C THR A 96 -3.74 1.40 2.30
N THR A 97 -3.74 2.57 1.63
CA THR A 97 -2.94 2.86 0.43
C THR A 97 -3.11 1.80 -0.66
N THR A 98 -4.34 1.32 -0.83
CA THR A 98 -4.66 0.32 -1.85
C THR A 98 -4.83 0.96 -3.22
N GLY A 99 -5.52 2.10 -3.30
CA GLY A 99 -5.76 2.78 -4.58
C GLY A 99 -6.96 2.29 -5.38
N ALA A 100 -7.70 1.29 -4.89
CA ALA A 100 -8.99 0.91 -5.46
C ALA A 100 -10.01 2.03 -5.25
N THR A 101 -10.72 2.43 -6.30
CA THR A 101 -11.62 3.59 -6.25
C THR A 101 -13.02 3.25 -6.76
N ILE A 102 -14.01 3.92 -6.16
CA ILE A 102 -15.39 3.93 -6.68
C ILE A 102 -15.61 5.13 -7.61
N LEU A 103 -14.63 6.01 -7.74
CA LEU A 103 -14.69 7.21 -8.55
C LEU A 103 -14.22 6.91 -9.99
N GLY A 104 -14.85 7.54 -10.98
CA GLY A 104 -14.54 7.36 -12.39
C GLY A 104 -15.68 7.83 -13.27
N ASN A 105 -15.62 7.59 -14.57
CA ASN A 105 -16.69 7.85 -15.52
C ASN A 105 -17.80 6.81 -15.37
N SER A 106 -18.62 6.93 -14.33
CA SER A 106 -19.71 6.01 -14.06
C SER A 106 -21.02 6.74 -14.03
N ASP A 107 -22.00 6.24 -14.77
CA ASP A 107 -23.39 6.73 -14.74
C ASP A 107 -24.07 6.56 -13.36
N THR A 108 -23.41 5.86 -12.44
CA THR A 108 -23.91 5.59 -11.08
C THR A 108 -23.67 6.72 -10.10
N LEU A 109 -22.80 7.65 -10.42
CA LEU A 109 -22.53 8.85 -9.61
C LEU A 109 -22.84 10.10 -10.42
N PRO A 110 -24.09 10.66 -10.32
CA PRO A 110 -24.55 11.77 -11.14
C PRO A 110 -23.65 13.02 -11.05
N ASN A 111 -22.95 13.20 -9.95
CA ASN A 111 -22.02 14.33 -9.75
C ASN A 111 -20.66 14.12 -10.42
N LEU A 112 -20.41 12.94 -11.00
CA LEU A 112 -19.15 12.54 -11.64
C LEU A 112 -19.26 12.33 -13.16
N ALA A 113 -20.31 12.86 -13.78
CA ALA A 113 -20.51 12.79 -15.24
C ALA A 113 -19.29 13.23 -16.06
N ASN A 114 -18.41 14.04 -15.48
CA ASN A 114 -17.18 14.55 -16.10
C ASN A 114 -15.88 13.93 -15.51
N GLY A 115 -15.98 12.81 -14.77
CA GLY A 115 -14.81 12.13 -14.19
C GLY A 115 -14.28 12.72 -12.88
N ILE A 116 -13.16 12.18 -12.41
CA ILE A 116 -12.48 12.56 -11.16
C ILE A 116 -12.09 14.05 -11.17
N GLU A 117 -11.75 14.58 -12.33
CA GLU A 117 -11.33 15.98 -12.53
C GLU A 117 -12.37 17.00 -12.12
N SER A 118 -13.66 16.60 -12.13
CA SER A 118 -14.80 17.47 -11.78
C SER A 118 -15.02 17.58 -10.27
N LEU A 119 -14.36 16.75 -9.46
CA LEU A 119 -14.48 16.79 -8.01
C LEU A 119 -13.83 18.06 -7.43
N PRO A 120 -14.36 18.57 -6.30
CA PRO A 120 -13.74 19.65 -5.55
C PRO A 120 -12.27 19.35 -5.22
N LYS A 121 -11.40 20.34 -5.35
CA LYS A 121 -9.95 20.19 -5.08
C LYS A 121 -9.68 19.82 -3.62
N GLY A 122 -10.50 20.30 -2.68
CA GLY A 122 -10.45 19.90 -1.28
C GLY A 122 -10.66 18.39 -1.09
N ILE A 123 -11.59 17.77 -1.83
CA ILE A 123 -11.86 16.32 -1.82
C ILE A 123 -10.71 15.55 -2.46
N LEU A 124 -10.18 15.99 -3.61
CA LEU A 124 -9.03 15.36 -4.27
C LEU A 124 -7.78 15.41 -3.40
N PHE A 125 -7.57 16.55 -2.72
CA PHE A 125 -6.49 16.69 -1.76
C PHE A 125 -6.67 15.75 -0.56
N TRP A 126 -7.87 15.69 0.03
CA TRP A 126 -8.16 14.80 1.16
C TRP A 126 -7.93 13.33 0.81
N ARG A 127 -8.37 12.90 -0.36
CA ARG A 127 -8.17 11.58 -0.91
C ARG A 127 -6.68 11.20 -0.97
N SER A 128 -5.86 12.10 -1.54
CA SER A 128 -4.41 11.92 -1.64
C SER A 128 -3.72 11.98 -0.26
N PHE A 129 -4.19 12.86 0.62
CA PHE A 129 -3.64 13.04 1.96
C PHE A 129 -3.92 11.85 2.88
N LEU A 130 -5.09 11.18 2.73
CA LEU A 130 -5.37 9.93 3.44
C LEU A 130 -4.35 8.84 3.09
N GLN A 131 -3.97 8.71 1.82
CA GLN A 131 -2.91 7.78 1.42
C GLN A 131 -1.57 8.15 2.05
N TRP A 132 -1.22 9.43 2.06
CA TRP A 132 0.02 9.92 2.65
C TRP A 132 0.13 9.60 4.15
N ILE A 133 -0.95 9.81 4.90
CA ILE A 133 -1.05 9.43 6.32
C ILE A 133 -0.96 7.91 6.49
N GLY A 134 -1.64 7.14 5.64
CA GLY A 134 -1.62 5.68 5.65
C GLY A 134 -0.24 5.09 5.43
N GLY A 135 0.51 5.63 4.45
CA GLY A 135 1.90 5.22 4.19
C GLY A 135 2.83 5.51 5.35
N MET A 136 2.70 6.69 5.96
CA MET A 136 3.46 7.03 7.17
C MET A 136 3.11 6.10 8.34
N GLY A 137 1.82 5.79 8.50
CA GLY A 137 1.34 4.90 9.56
C GLY A 137 1.97 3.51 9.48
N ILE A 138 2.10 2.93 8.28
CA ILE A 138 2.68 1.60 8.11
C ILE A 138 4.19 1.58 8.35
N ILE A 139 4.93 2.62 7.94
CA ILE A 139 6.37 2.72 8.22
C ILE A 139 6.63 2.70 9.73
N VAL A 140 5.87 3.52 10.48
CA VAL A 140 5.99 3.58 11.93
C VAL A 140 5.55 2.24 12.56
N PHE A 141 4.46 1.65 12.07
CA PHE A 141 3.97 0.36 12.55
C PHE A 141 5.01 -0.74 12.33
N THR A 142 5.50 -0.91 11.11
CA THR A 142 6.40 -2.01 10.74
C THR A 142 7.74 -1.91 11.48
N ILE A 143 8.29 -0.71 11.64
CA ILE A 143 9.65 -0.54 12.17
C ILE A 143 9.66 -0.27 13.67
N ALA A 144 8.64 0.39 14.19
CA ALA A 144 8.60 0.80 15.59
C ALA A 144 7.75 -0.12 16.48
N ILE A 145 6.61 -0.59 15.99
CA ILE A 145 5.61 -1.31 16.78
C ILE A 145 5.72 -2.83 16.60
N LEU A 146 5.82 -3.30 15.36
CA LEU A 146 5.88 -4.73 15.05
C LEU A 146 7.02 -5.48 15.79
N PRO A 147 8.26 -4.91 15.94
CA PRO A 147 9.31 -5.50 16.74
C PRO A 147 8.98 -5.68 18.22
N LEU A 148 8.15 -4.79 18.79
CA LEU A 148 7.73 -4.86 20.19
C LEU A 148 6.71 -5.98 20.44
N LEU A 149 5.95 -6.34 19.38
CA LEU A 149 4.89 -7.34 19.46
C LEU A 149 5.40 -8.78 19.29
N GLY A 150 6.65 -8.98 18.89
CA GLY A 150 7.28 -10.30 18.80
C GLY A 150 6.77 -11.19 17.66
N VAL A 151 6.07 -10.65 16.67
CA VAL A 151 5.47 -11.39 15.55
C VAL A 151 6.53 -11.87 14.54
N GLY A 152 6.37 -13.07 14.02
CA GLY A 152 7.38 -13.84 13.28
C GLY A 152 8.13 -13.19 12.11
N GLY A 153 7.54 -12.21 11.40
CA GLY A 153 8.27 -11.41 10.39
C GLY A 153 9.37 -10.54 11.00
N VAL A 154 9.24 -10.18 12.26
CA VAL A 154 10.18 -9.35 13.02
C VAL A 154 11.45 -10.08 13.41
N GLN A 155 11.44 -11.40 13.52
CA GLN A 155 12.68 -12.14 13.78
C GLN A 155 13.63 -12.10 12.58
N LEU A 156 13.11 -12.04 11.35
CA LEU A 156 13.91 -11.70 10.17
C LEU A 156 14.47 -10.26 10.29
N PHE A 157 13.66 -9.31 10.77
CA PHE A 157 14.07 -7.91 10.96
C PHE A 157 15.03 -7.73 12.15
N LYS A 158 14.86 -8.47 13.27
CA LYS A 158 15.85 -8.47 14.38
C LYS A 158 17.22 -8.97 13.93
N ALA A 159 17.26 -9.85 12.91
CA ALA A 159 18.51 -10.29 12.29
C ALA A 159 19.16 -9.19 11.43
N GLU A 160 18.40 -8.18 10.97
CA GLU A 160 18.90 -7.08 10.14
C GLU A 160 19.47 -5.89 10.94
N VAL A 161 19.13 -5.76 12.24
CA VAL A 161 19.66 -4.71 13.10
C VAL A 161 20.84 -5.27 13.90
N PRO A 162 22.09 -5.02 13.52
CA PRO A 162 23.25 -5.40 14.32
C PRO A 162 23.34 -4.47 15.54
N GLY A 163 23.06 -4.98 16.71
CA GLY A 163 23.24 -4.29 17.97
C GLY A 163 22.75 -5.11 19.16
N PRO A 164 23.50 -5.16 20.25
CA PRO A 164 23.10 -5.95 21.39
C PRO A 164 21.90 -5.28 22.08
N VAL A 165 20.86 -6.08 22.32
CA VAL A 165 20.05 -6.04 23.54
C VAL A 165 18.70 -5.37 23.57
N ALA A 166 17.79 -6.19 24.06
CA ALA A 166 16.39 -5.97 24.36
C ALA A 166 16.07 -4.92 25.45
N ASP A 167 17.03 -4.37 26.18
CA ASP A 167 16.75 -3.61 27.42
C ASP A 167 16.68 -2.07 27.31
N LYS A 168 16.92 -1.47 26.12
CA LYS A 168 16.87 0.00 25.95
C LYS A 168 16.07 0.47 24.72
N ILE A 169 14.90 -0.13 24.51
CA ILE A 169 14.13 0.08 23.27
C ILE A 169 13.33 1.40 23.28
N LYS A 170 12.88 1.91 24.43
CA LYS A 170 11.95 3.06 24.49
C LYS A 170 12.44 4.38 23.89
N PRO A 171 13.67 4.89 24.17
CA PRO A 171 14.14 6.13 23.55
C PRO A 171 14.45 5.97 22.06
N ARG A 172 15.00 4.82 21.66
CA ARG A 172 15.41 4.55 20.27
C ARG A 172 14.25 4.41 19.28
N VAL A 173 13.11 3.87 19.71
CA VAL A 173 11.93 3.73 18.84
C VAL A 173 11.42 5.09 18.39
N LYS A 174 11.29 6.06 19.30
CA LYS A 174 10.85 7.42 18.99
C LYS A 174 11.81 8.14 18.03
N GLU A 175 13.10 8.00 18.27
CA GLU A 175 14.14 8.59 17.41
C GLU A 175 14.14 7.95 16.02
N THR A 176 14.08 6.63 15.95
CA THR A 176 13.98 5.90 14.68
C THR A 176 12.73 6.31 13.89
N ALA A 177 11.57 6.34 14.53
CA ALA A 177 10.33 6.78 13.89
C ALA A 177 10.43 8.22 13.36
N LYS A 178 11.02 9.16 14.14
CA LYS A 178 11.24 10.55 13.70
C LYS A 178 12.13 10.63 12.46
N ILE A 179 13.21 9.86 12.43
CA ILE A 179 14.15 9.84 11.31
C ILE A 179 13.49 9.30 10.04
N LEU A 180 12.77 8.18 10.15
CA LEU A 180 12.07 7.59 9.02
C LEU A 180 10.98 8.53 8.49
N TRP A 181 10.29 9.23 9.39
CA TRP A 181 9.33 10.25 9.04
C TRP A 181 9.98 11.40 8.25
N MET A 182 11.16 11.89 8.69
CA MET A 182 11.89 12.93 7.97
C MET A 182 12.32 12.47 6.57
N VAL A 183 12.77 11.22 6.40
CA VAL A 183 13.12 10.65 5.09
C VAL A 183 11.88 10.59 4.18
N TYR A 184 10.75 10.13 4.73
CA TYR A 184 9.48 10.05 3.99
C TYR A 184 9.00 11.42 3.51
N VAL A 185 8.97 12.41 4.40
CA VAL A 185 8.62 13.81 4.06
C VAL A 185 9.60 14.40 3.06
N GLY A 186 10.90 14.15 3.25
CA GLY A 186 11.95 14.64 2.35
C GLY A 186 11.79 14.12 0.92
N PHE A 187 11.53 12.82 0.75
CA PHE A 187 11.26 12.26 -0.57
C PHE A 187 9.95 12.77 -1.16
N THR A 188 8.90 12.93 -0.37
CA THR A 188 7.64 13.50 -0.83
C THR A 188 7.84 14.93 -1.35
N ALA A 189 8.56 15.78 -0.60
CA ALA A 189 8.85 17.15 -1.00
C ALA A 189 9.72 17.21 -2.26
N LEU A 190 10.73 16.34 -2.36
CA LEU A 190 11.59 16.25 -3.53
C LEU A 190 10.79 15.84 -4.77
N GLN A 191 9.94 14.81 -4.66
CA GLN A 191 9.09 14.36 -5.76
C GLN A 191 8.13 15.46 -6.23
N MET A 192 7.44 16.11 -5.29
CA MET A 192 6.52 17.22 -5.58
C MET A 192 7.24 18.31 -6.39
N THR A 193 8.43 18.70 -5.95
CA THR A 193 9.23 19.75 -6.59
C THR A 193 9.65 19.34 -8.00
N LEU A 194 10.14 18.11 -8.19
CA LEU A 194 10.56 17.60 -9.50
C LEU A 194 9.39 17.47 -10.47
N LEU A 195 8.21 17.01 -10.03
CA LEU A 195 7.01 16.94 -10.87
C LEU A 195 6.54 18.33 -11.30
N GLY A 196 6.55 19.32 -10.39
CA GLY A 196 6.21 20.70 -10.74
C GLY A 196 7.16 21.29 -11.78
N PHE A 197 8.46 21.07 -11.65
CA PHE A 197 9.44 21.52 -12.65
C PHE A 197 9.36 20.73 -13.97
N ALA A 198 8.87 19.49 -13.95
CA ALA A 198 8.60 18.72 -15.17
C ALA A 198 7.34 19.20 -15.93
N GLY A 199 6.62 20.20 -15.41
CA GLY A 199 5.45 20.79 -16.06
C GLY A 199 4.11 20.21 -15.59
N MET A 200 4.07 19.40 -14.53
CA MET A 200 2.82 19.00 -13.90
C MET A 200 2.23 20.18 -13.12
N PRO A 201 0.91 20.46 -13.19
CA PRO A 201 0.28 21.48 -12.34
C PRO A 201 0.62 21.27 -10.87
N TRP A 202 0.93 22.33 -10.13
CA TRP A 202 1.40 22.21 -8.74
C TRP A 202 0.44 21.46 -7.82
N PHE A 203 -0.87 21.64 -8.01
CA PHE A 203 -1.87 20.90 -7.27
C PHE A 203 -1.76 19.39 -7.52
N ASP A 204 -1.67 19.00 -8.78
CA ASP A 204 -1.54 17.59 -9.16
C ASP A 204 -0.18 17.02 -8.71
N ALA A 205 0.90 17.80 -8.78
CA ALA A 205 2.22 17.41 -8.29
C ALA A 205 2.22 17.11 -6.77
N ILE A 206 1.52 17.92 -5.98
CA ILE A 206 1.32 17.70 -4.55
C ILE A 206 0.53 16.40 -4.33
N CYS A 207 -0.62 16.25 -4.99
CA CYS A 207 -1.48 15.08 -4.84
C CYS A 207 -0.77 13.79 -5.25
N HIS A 208 -0.07 13.78 -6.40
CA HIS A 208 0.65 12.61 -6.87
C HIS A 208 1.88 12.28 -6.00
N ALA A 209 2.59 13.27 -5.44
CA ALA A 209 3.64 13.00 -4.46
C ALA A 209 3.07 12.36 -3.18
N PHE A 210 1.88 12.79 -2.73
CA PHE A 210 1.19 12.21 -1.58
C PHE A 210 0.66 10.80 -1.83
N THR A 211 0.51 10.38 -3.07
CA THR A 211 -0.01 9.06 -3.43
C THR A 211 1.06 8.11 -3.96
N THR A 212 2.20 8.62 -4.47
CA THR A 212 3.33 7.80 -4.91
C THR A 212 4.16 7.29 -3.72
N MET A 213 4.58 8.17 -2.80
CA MET A 213 5.44 7.78 -1.69
C MET A 213 4.82 6.74 -0.73
N PRO A 214 3.51 6.79 -0.42
CA PRO A 214 2.84 5.71 0.30
C PRO A 214 2.59 4.45 -0.53
N THR A 215 2.89 4.45 -1.84
CA THR A 215 2.53 3.40 -2.79
C THR A 215 1.01 3.17 -2.84
N GLY A 216 0.23 4.24 -3.03
CA GLY A 216 -1.22 4.20 -2.94
C GLY A 216 -1.98 4.39 -4.26
N GLY A 217 -1.43 5.16 -5.21
CA GLY A 217 -1.88 5.21 -6.60
C GLY A 217 -3.15 6.00 -6.90
N PHE A 218 -3.75 6.69 -5.95
CA PHE A 218 -4.83 7.60 -6.28
C PHE A 218 -4.34 8.76 -7.18
N SER A 219 -5.10 9.09 -8.20
CA SER A 219 -4.82 10.19 -9.12
C SER A 219 -5.90 11.29 -9.05
N THR A 220 -5.54 12.48 -9.44
CA THR A 220 -6.45 13.60 -9.69
C THR A 220 -7.06 13.56 -11.08
N GLN A 221 -6.60 12.62 -11.92
CA GLN A 221 -7.02 12.42 -13.30
C GLN A 221 -7.66 11.03 -13.44
N ASN A 222 -8.72 10.94 -14.22
CA ASN A 222 -9.42 9.68 -14.49
C ASN A 222 -8.52 8.68 -15.23
N ALA A 223 -7.76 9.18 -16.21
CA ALA A 223 -6.77 8.39 -16.93
C ALA A 223 -5.47 8.14 -16.14
N SER A 224 -5.44 8.45 -14.84
CA SER A 224 -4.25 8.30 -14.00
C SER A 224 -3.03 9.03 -14.59
N ILE A 225 -1.85 8.40 -14.62
CA ILE A 225 -0.63 9.00 -15.16
C ILE A 225 -0.62 9.05 -16.69
N ALA A 226 -1.44 8.24 -17.35
CA ALA A 226 -1.63 8.33 -18.81
C ALA A 226 -2.16 9.71 -19.29
N ALA A 227 -2.77 10.51 -18.40
CA ALA A 227 -3.18 11.88 -18.70
C ALA A 227 -2.01 12.83 -19.00
N TYR A 228 -0.79 12.49 -18.59
CA TYR A 228 0.40 13.34 -18.75
C TYR A 228 1.29 12.81 -19.86
N SER A 229 1.36 13.53 -20.98
CA SER A 229 2.13 13.13 -22.17
C SER A 229 3.64 13.31 -22.04
N ASN A 230 4.14 14.06 -21.04
CA ASN A 230 5.57 14.29 -20.86
C ASN A 230 6.28 13.06 -20.28
N PRO A 231 7.20 12.40 -21.01
CA PRO A 231 7.91 11.20 -20.52
C PRO A 231 8.72 11.46 -19.23
N LEU A 232 9.16 12.69 -19.00
CA LEU A 232 9.91 13.05 -17.79
C LEU A 232 9.07 12.84 -16.51
N ILE A 233 7.77 13.15 -16.59
CA ILE A 233 6.83 12.92 -15.48
C ILE A 233 6.76 11.42 -15.17
N HIS A 234 6.64 10.57 -16.20
CA HIS A 234 6.63 9.11 -16.04
C HIS A 234 7.92 8.61 -15.37
N TYR A 235 9.09 9.07 -15.83
CA TYR A 235 10.37 8.66 -15.23
C TYR A 235 10.53 9.11 -13.78
N ILE A 236 10.08 10.32 -13.43
CA ILE A 236 10.10 10.80 -12.05
C ILE A 236 9.21 9.88 -11.17
N ILE A 237 8.00 9.57 -11.62
CA ILE A 237 7.09 8.71 -10.88
C ILE A 237 7.65 7.30 -10.75
N ILE A 238 8.18 6.70 -11.83
CA ILE A 238 8.87 5.39 -11.84
C ILE A 238 9.96 5.35 -10.78
N PHE A 239 10.83 6.37 -10.76
CA PHE A 239 11.93 6.47 -9.82
C PHE A 239 11.44 6.52 -8.37
N PHE A 240 10.43 7.34 -8.07
CA PHE A 240 9.91 7.45 -6.71
C PHE A 240 9.09 6.23 -6.27
N MET A 241 8.34 5.57 -7.17
CA MET A 241 7.70 4.27 -6.89
C MET A 241 8.75 3.22 -6.54
N PHE A 242 9.84 3.14 -7.31
CA PHE A 242 10.93 2.20 -7.03
C PHE A 242 11.58 2.47 -5.67
N ILE A 243 11.89 3.73 -5.35
CA ILE A 243 12.44 4.15 -4.04
C ILE A 243 11.46 3.84 -2.90
N ALA A 244 10.17 4.12 -3.06
CA ALA A 244 9.15 3.83 -2.06
C ALA A 244 9.04 2.32 -1.75
N GLY A 245 9.34 1.47 -2.74
CA GLY A 245 9.44 0.01 -2.58
C GLY A 245 10.69 -0.47 -1.84
N ILE A 246 11.69 0.37 -1.60
CA ILE A 246 12.90 0.02 -0.84
C ILE A 246 12.67 0.23 0.65
N ASN A 247 13.34 -0.58 1.48
CA ASN A 247 13.34 -0.46 2.93
C ASN A 247 13.79 0.94 3.38
N PHE A 248 12.94 1.65 4.12
CA PHE A 248 13.24 3.01 4.59
C PHE A 248 14.46 3.09 5.52
N ALA A 249 14.79 2.01 6.24
CA ALA A 249 16.01 1.96 7.04
C ALA A 249 17.28 1.94 6.17
N LEU A 250 17.24 1.39 4.95
CA LEU A 250 18.36 1.46 4.01
C LEU A 250 18.57 2.87 3.48
N HIS A 251 17.50 3.60 3.17
CA HIS A 251 17.60 5.02 2.78
C HIS A 251 18.26 5.85 3.87
N PHE A 252 17.86 5.66 5.12
CA PHE A 252 18.48 6.34 6.25
C PHE A 252 19.99 6.03 6.35
N ARG A 253 20.37 4.74 6.22
CA ARG A 253 21.79 4.35 6.24
C ARG A 253 22.58 4.97 5.09
N ALA A 254 22.01 5.06 3.90
CA ALA A 254 22.63 5.69 2.75
C ALA A 254 22.87 7.20 2.99
N ILE A 255 21.85 7.91 3.48
CA ILE A 255 21.92 9.36 3.77
C ILE A 255 22.94 9.64 4.88
N THR A 256 23.12 8.74 5.85
CA THR A 256 24.09 8.88 6.95
C THR A 256 25.51 8.42 6.60
N GLY A 257 25.86 8.30 5.32
CA GLY A 257 27.21 8.01 4.83
C GLY A 257 27.58 6.53 4.71
N ARG A 258 26.64 5.60 4.99
CA ARG A 258 26.86 4.15 4.82
C ARG A 258 26.35 3.65 3.48
N PHE A 259 26.70 4.32 2.39
CA PHE A 259 26.20 4.03 1.03
C PHE A 259 26.52 2.59 0.56
N SER A 260 27.67 2.05 0.99
CA SER A 260 28.07 0.68 0.64
C SER A 260 27.09 -0.41 1.13
N THR A 261 26.37 -0.17 2.23
CA THR A 261 25.38 -1.12 2.75
C THR A 261 24.17 -1.25 1.83
N PHE A 262 23.85 -0.17 1.11
CA PHE A 262 22.75 -0.16 0.13
C PHE A 262 22.99 -1.18 -0.99
N PHE A 263 24.17 -1.16 -1.61
CA PHE A 263 24.50 -2.09 -2.70
C PHE A 263 24.82 -3.54 -2.26
N LYS A 264 25.09 -3.75 -0.99
CA LYS A 264 25.36 -5.10 -0.44
C LYS A 264 24.09 -5.83 -0.01
N ASP A 265 22.97 -5.12 0.09
CA ASP A 265 21.70 -5.70 0.55
C ASP A 265 21.19 -6.75 -0.45
N TYR A 266 20.94 -7.97 0.04
CA TYR A 266 20.51 -9.09 -0.78
C TYR A 266 19.08 -8.91 -1.30
N GLU A 267 18.16 -8.41 -0.46
CA GLU A 267 16.76 -8.20 -0.83
C GLU A 267 16.64 -7.11 -1.90
N LEU A 268 17.42 -6.02 -1.78
CA LEU A 268 17.46 -4.96 -2.79
C LEU A 268 17.94 -5.49 -4.15
N LYS A 269 18.94 -6.37 -4.18
CA LYS A 269 19.40 -6.98 -5.43
C LYS A 269 18.29 -7.81 -6.06
N VAL A 270 17.62 -8.66 -5.27
CA VAL A 270 16.51 -9.48 -5.79
C VAL A 270 15.38 -8.59 -6.28
N TYR A 271 15.02 -7.54 -5.53
CA TYR A 271 14.01 -6.56 -5.93
C TYR A 271 14.34 -5.92 -7.29
N PHE A 272 15.55 -5.40 -7.43
CA PHE A 272 16.01 -4.80 -8.69
C PHE A 272 15.95 -5.78 -9.86
N PHE A 273 16.50 -6.99 -9.69
CA PHE A 273 16.49 -7.99 -10.77
C PHE A 273 15.08 -8.48 -11.09
N THR A 274 14.17 -8.59 -10.12
CA THR A 274 12.77 -8.95 -10.39
C THR A 274 12.09 -7.88 -11.25
N VAL A 275 12.29 -6.59 -10.94
CA VAL A 275 11.78 -5.48 -11.77
C VAL A 275 12.37 -5.54 -13.18
N VAL A 276 13.69 -5.71 -13.31
CA VAL A 276 14.35 -5.78 -14.63
C VAL A 276 13.82 -6.94 -15.46
N ILE A 277 13.70 -8.13 -14.86
CA ILE A 277 13.21 -9.32 -15.55
C ILE A 277 11.75 -9.13 -15.98
N ALA A 278 10.88 -8.68 -15.07
CA ALA A 278 9.47 -8.43 -15.37
C ALA A 278 9.31 -7.40 -16.50
N THR A 279 9.99 -6.26 -16.39
CA THR A 279 9.99 -5.22 -17.43
C THR A 279 10.46 -5.76 -18.78
N THR A 280 11.56 -6.49 -18.80
CA THR A 280 12.12 -7.03 -20.05
C THR A 280 11.16 -8.02 -20.71
N LEU A 281 10.57 -8.94 -19.94
CA LEU A 281 9.63 -9.91 -20.46
C LEU A 281 8.35 -9.25 -21.00
N ILE A 282 7.78 -8.28 -20.27
CA ILE A 282 6.59 -7.54 -20.70
C ILE A 282 6.93 -6.71 -21.95
N PHE A 283 8.05 -5.97 -21.95
CA PHE A 283 8.48 -5.18 -23.09
C PHE A 283 8.67 -6.02 -24.35
N LEU A 284 9.36 -7.16 -24.26
CA LEU A 284 9.56 -8.04 -25.40
C LEU A 284 8.24 -8.64 -25.91
N SER A 285 7.31 -8.96 -25.03
CA SER A 285 5.99 -9.46 -25.39
C SER A 285 5.16 -8.40 -26.13
N ILE A 286 5.16 -7.16 -25.66
CA ILE A 286 4.48 -6.04 -26.33
C ILE A 286 5.14 -5.76 -27.68
N ALA A 287 6.47 -5.67 -27.72
CA ALA A 287 7.22 -5.40 -28.94
C ALA A 287 7.01 -6.50 -30.01
N TYR A 288 6.92 -7.75 -29.58
CA TYR A 288 6.60 -8.87 -30.48
C TYR A 288 5.19 -8.73 -31.08
N SER A 289 4.20 -8.38 -30.25
CA SER A 289 2.81 -8.21 -30.69
C SER A 289 2.60 -6.99 -31.58
N SER A 290 3.27 -5.87 -31.28
CA SER A 290 3.18 -4.62 -32.08
C SER A 290 4.14 -4.60 -33.27
N SER A 291 5.07 -5.55 -33.37
CA SER A 291 6.18 -5.57 -34.32
C SER A 291 7.05 -4.31 -34.26
N GLU A 292 7.06 -3.60 -33.12
CA GLU A 292 7.76 -2.33 -32.94
C GLU A 292 8.52 -2.28 -31.61
N LEU A 293 9.82 -2.00 -31.68
CA LEU A 293 10.67 -1.70 -30.53
C LEU A 293 10.64 -0.19 -30.27
N SER A 294 9.58 0.33 -29.63
CA SER A 294 9.48 1.75 -29.36
C SER A 294 9.92 2.09 -27.93
N HIS A 295 10.38 3.33 -27.76
CA HIS A 295 10.71 3.89 -26.44
C HIS A 295 9.46 3.96 -25.53
N ASP A 296 8.30 4.23 -26.10
CA ASP A 296 7.04 4.32 -25.36
C ASP A 296 6.63 2.94 -24.82
N ASN A 297 6.79 1.87 -25.62
CA ASN A 297 6.57 0.49 -25.15
C ASN A 297 7.50 0.13 -23.99
N PHE A 298 8.73 0.63 -23.97
CA PHE A 298 9.64 0.44 -22.85
C PHE A 298 9.17 1.20 -21.60
N ILE A 299 8.78 2.47 -21.73
CA ILE A 299 8.32 3.29 -20.59
C ILE A 299 7.08 2.66 -19.95
N ILE A 300 6.05 2.29 -20.72
CA ILE A 300 4.82 1.72 -20.18
C ILE A 300 5.07 0.36 -19.54
N SER A 301 5.97 -0.47 -20.09
CA SER A 301 6.36 -1.77 -19.52
C SER A 301 7.07 -1.60 -18.18
N LEU A 302 8.03 -0.68 -18.08
CA LEU A 302 8.77 -0.35 -16.87
C LEU A 302 7.85 0.25 -15.81
N PHE A 303 7.00 1.20 -16.22
CA PHE A 303 6.05 1.87 -15.37
C PHE A 303 5.11 0.84 -14.71
N GLN A 304 4.46 0.02 -15.53
CA GLN A 304 3.44 -0.89 -15.06
C GLN A 304 4.03 -2.04 -14.21
N SER A 305 5.22 -2.54 -14.57
CA SER A 305 5.93 -3.54 -13.76
C SER A 305 6.23 -3.01 -12.35
N ILE A 306 6.71 -1.77 -12.23
CA ILE A 306 7.01 -1.15 -10.93
C ILE A 306 5.72 -0.78 -10.20
N ALA A 307 4.72 -0.21 -10.87
CA ALA A 307 3.46 0.21 -10.27
C ALA A 307 2.74 -0.98 -9.60
N ILE A 308 2.67 -2.12 -10.29
CA ILE A 308 2.02 -3.32 -9.76
C ILE A 308 2.86 -3.98 -8.67
N MET A 309 4.17 -4.17 -8.89
CA MET A 309 5.04 -4.84 -7.91
C MET A 309 5.17 -4.05 -6.60
N THR A 310 5.17 -2.73 -6.66
CA THR A 310 5.20 -1.90 -5.44
C THR A 310 3.83 -1.79 -4.77
N GLY A 311 2.76 -2.20 -5.45
CA GLY A 311 1.39 -1.97 -5.00
C GLY A 311 0.98 -0.50 -5.11
N THR A 312 1.67 0.30 -5.93
CA THR A 312 1.26 1.70 -6.15
C THR A 312 -0.01 1.77 -7.01
N GLY A 313 -0.11 0.93 -8.06
CA GLY A 313 -1.34 0.80 -8.83
C GLY A 313 -1.69 1.98 -9.75
N TYR A 314 -0.77 2.87 -10.07
CA TYR A 314 -1.00 3.84 -11.14
C TYR A 314 -1.12 3.15 -12.49
N ALA A 315 -1.91 3.74 -13.39
CA ALA A 315 -2.02 3.34 -14.77
C ALA A 315 -1.33 4.35 -15.70
N SER A 316 -0.42 3.86 -16.53
CA SER A 316 0.17 4.63 -17.66
C SER A 316 -0.35 4.17 -19.00
N ALA A 317 -1.02 3.02 -19.05
CA ALA A 317 -1.69 2.44 -20.19
C ALA A 317 -2.71 1.42 -19.71
N ASP A 318 -3.67 1.09 -20.57
CA ASP A 318 -4.60 0.00 -20.35
C ASP A 318 -3.91 -1.34 -20.65
N TYR A 319 -3.51 -2.05 -19.58
CA TYR A 319 -2.81 -3.32 -19.72
C TYR A 319 -3.75 -4.50 -20.04
N GLU A 320 -5.05 -4.32 -20.02
CA GLU A 320 -6.01 -5.34 -20.44
C GLU A 320 -6.01 -5.52 -21.95
N LEU A 321 -5.59 -4.50 -22.70
CA LEU A 321 -5.37 -4.56 -24.14
C LEU A 321 -4.04 -5.21 -24.53
N TRP A 322 -3.19 -5.55 -23.56
CA TRP A 322 -1.89 -6.15 -23.83
C TRP A 322 -2.01 -7.66 -24.09
N PRO A 323 -0.96 -8.29 -24.67
CA PRO A 323 -0.92 -9.74 -24.80
C PRO A 323 -1.21 -10.47 -23.48
N TYR A 324 -1.90 -11.60 -23.54
CA TYR A 324 -2.30 -12.38 -22.35
C TYR A 324 -1.13 -12.74 -21.44
N PHE A 325 0.08 -12.93 -22.01
CA PHE A 325 1.28 -13.16 -21.23
C PHE A 325 1.58 -11.97 -20.31
N CYS A 326 1.44 -10.73 -20.81
CA CYS A 326 1.68 -9.52 -20.01
C CYS A 326 0.65 -9.40 -18.89
N GLN A 327 -0.63 -9.65 -19.19
CA GLN A 327 -1.71 -9.63 -18.18
C GLN A 327 -1.44 -10.65 -17.08
N LEU A 328 -1.08 -11.88 -17.46
CA LEU A 328 -0.77 -12.94 -16.51
C LEU A 328 0.47 -12.61 -15.67
N ALA A 329 1.52 -12.05 -16.28
CA ALA A 329 2.72 -11.61 -15.59
C ALA A 329 2.41 -10.51 -14.55
N LEU A 330 1.61 -9.51 -14.92
CA LEU A 330 1.16 -8.46 -14.00
C LEU A 330 0.29 -9.04 -12.88
N PHE A 331 -0.64 -9.97 -13.20
CA PHE A 331 -1.45 -10.65 -12.18
C PHE A 331 -0.57 -11.35 -11.13
N PHE A 332 0.44 -12.08 -11.56
CA PHE A 332 1.38 -12.71 -10.62
C PHE A 332 2.19 -11.68 -9.83
N LEU A 333 2.57 -10.55 -10.43
CA LEU A 333 3.26 -9.47 -9.73
C LEU A 333 2.42 -8.84 -8.62
N MET A 334 1.08 -8.89 -8.66
CA MET A 334 0.21 -8.41 -7.57
C MET A 334 0.44 -9.14 -6.24
N PHE A 335 0.89 -10.41 -6.30
CA PHE A 335 1.24 -11.18 -5.11
C PHE A 335 2.63 -10.82 -4.56
N PHE A 336 3.51 -10.26 -5.41
CA PHE A 336 4.85 -9.88 -5.04
C PHE A 336 4.82 -8.44 -4.51
N GLY A 337 4.90 -8.28 -3.20
CA GLY A 337 5.18 -6.97 -2.61
C GLY A 337 6.65 -6.59 -2.79
N ALA A 338 6.97 -5.31 -2.61
CA ALA A 338 8.35 -4.86 -2.57
C ALA A 338 9.04 -5.25 -1.25
N MET A 339 10.16 -4.61 -0.91
CA MET A 339 11.00 -4.98 0.24
C MET A 339 10.28 -4.87 1.59
N GLY A 340 10.68 -5.69 2.54
CA GLY A 340 10.28 -5.53 3.94
C GLY A 340 10.70 -4.17 4.49
N GLY A 341 9.81 -3.48 5.25
CA GLY A 341 10.09 -2.13 5.76
C GLY A 341 9.95 -1.01 4.73
N SER A 342 9.35 -1.27 3.56
CA SER A 342 8.86 -0.29 2.61
C SER A 342 7.40 0.08 2.86
N THR A 343 6.87 1.05 2.12
CA THR A 343 5.45 1.40 2.12
C THR A 343 4.56 0.43 1.34
N SER A 344 5.14 -0.45 0.51
CA SER A 344 4.44 -1.42 -0.32
C SER A 344 3.48 -2.32 0.47
N GLY A 345 2.37 -2.70 -0.13
CA GLY A 345 1.46 -3.75 0.32
C GLY A 345 1.93 -5.16 -0.03
N GLY A 346 1.00 -6.11 -0.09
CA GLY A 346 1.24 -7.47 -0.56
C GLY A 346 2.17 -8.32 0.30
N MET A 347 2.52 -9.49 -0.24
CA MET A 347 3.49 -10.39 0.40
C MET A 347 4.91 -9.88 0.17
N LYS A 348 5.55 -9.45 1.24
CA LYS A 348 6.91 -8.88 1.16
C LYS A 348 7.90 -9.83 0.48
N LEU A 349 8.77 -9.25 -0.35
CA LEU A 349 9.74 -10.00 -1.16
C LEU A 349 10.62 -10.93 -0.32
N THR A 350 10.97 -10.53 0.89
CA THR A 350 11.73 -11.36 1.85
C THR A 350 11.06 -12.71 2.09
N ARG A 351 9.72 -12.74 2.23
CA ARG A 351 8.96 -14.00 2.44
C ARG A 351 9.01 -14.89 1.20
N ILE A 352 8.87 -14.30 0.02
CA ILE A 352 8.95 -15.04 -1.26
C ILE A 352 10.34 -15.63 -1.44
N ILE A 353 11.39 -14.86 -1.20
CA ILE A 353 12.78 -15.35 -1.21
C ILE A 353 12.95 -16.53 -0.26
N LEU A 354 12.39 -16.43 0.94
CA LEU A 354 12.45 -17.48 1.96
C LEU A 354 11.75 -18.74 1.48
N LEU A 355 10.55 -18.66 0.94
CA LEU A 355 9.77 -19.80 0.43
C LEU A 355 10.50 -20.51 -0.70
N VAL A 356 11.02 -19.77 -1.68
CA VAL A 356 11.78 -20.34 -2.80
C VAL A 356 13.05 -21.03 -2.32
N LYS A 357 13.82 -20.41 -1.43
CA LYS A 357 15.02 -21.00 -0.86
C LYS A 357 14.72 -22.21 0.02
N TYR A 358 13.61 -22.17 0.78
CA TYR A 358 13.17 -23.29 1.58
C TYR A 358 12.84 -24.50 0.69
N ALA A 359 12.03 -24.32 -0.36
CA ALA A 359 11.72 -25.39 -1.31
C ALA A 359 12.98 -25.99 -1.93
N ALA A 360 13.94 -25.16 -2.38
CA ALA A 360 15.21 -25.62 -2.93
C ALA A 360 16.07 -26.34 -1.89
N THR A 361 16.03 -25.91 -0.61
CA THR A 361 16.79 -26.56 0.47
C THR A 361 16.19 -27.92 0.82
N GLU A 362 14.84 -28.03 0.89
CA GLU A 362 14.16 -29.30 1.15
C GLU A 362 14.44 -30.34 0.03
N THR A 363 14.42 -29.90 -1.23
CA THR A 363 14.80 -30.78 -2.34
C THR A 363 16.24 -31.33 -2.19
N ARG A 364 17.19 -30.48 -1.73
CA ARG A 364 18.57 -30.92 -1.44
C ARG A 364 18.65 -31.86 -0.24
N ARG A 365 17.85 -31.62 0.82
CA ARG A 365 17.77 -32.48 2.01
C ARG A 365 17.24 -33.86 1.65
N MET A 366 16.28 -33.98 0.74
CA MET A 366 15.80 -35.28 0.23
C MET A 366 16.90 -36.08 -0.47
N LEU A 367 17.77 -35.41 -1.24
CA LEU A 367 18.89 -36.07 -1.92
C LEU A 367 20.02 -36.41 -0.96
N HIS A 368 20.21 -35.64 0.10
CA HIS A 368 21.31 -35.80 1.06
C HIS A 368 20.75 -35.86 2.50
N SER A 369 20.02 -36.94 2.82
CA SER A 369 19.26 -37.10 4.06
C SER A 369 20.12 -37.04 5.35
N ARG A 370 21.44 -37.25 5.27
CA ARG A 370 22.35 -37.13 6.42
C ARG A 370 23.07 -35.80 6.53
N ALA A 371 22.88 -34.90 5.57
CA ALA A 371 23.55 -33.61 5.56
C ALA A 371 22.75 -32.55 6.36
N ILE A 372 23.41 -31.83 7.25
CA ILE A 372 22.84 -30.67 7.92
C ILE A 372 22.96 -29.48 6.99
N ILE A 373 21.88 -29.14 6.25
CA ILE A 373 21.86 -28.04 5.29
C ILE A 373 21.10 -26.87 5.94
N PRO A 374 21.80 -25.84 6.44
CA PRO A 374 21.16 -24.67 7.00
C PRO A 374 20.54 -23.80 5.90
N LEU A 375 19.34 -23.29 6.14
CA LEU A 375 18.72 -22.29 5.26
C LEU A 375 19.42 -20.94 5.45
N ARG A 376 19.88 -20.32 4.35
CA ARG A 376 20.57 -19.02 4.39
C ARG A 376 19.99 -18.02 3.40
N ILE A 377 19.84 -16.77 3.85
CA ILE A 377 19.55 -15.61 2.99
C ILE A 377 20.75 -14.65 3.09
N GLY A 378 21.47 -14.46 1.98
CA GLY A 378 22.78 -13.82 2.03
C GLY A 378 23.73 -14.63 2.95
N ASP A 379 24.37 -13.93 3.87
CA ASP A 379 25.31 -14.51 4.84
C ASP A 379 24.63 -15.00 6.14
N ARG A 380 23.29 -14.89 6.26
CA ARG A 380 22.56 -15.16 7.50
C ARG A 380 21.85 -16.50 7.47
N SER A 381 22.00 -17.27 8.55
CA SER A 381 21.22 -18.49 8.77
C SER A 381 19.84 -18.13 9.32
N ILE A 382 18.80 -18.76 8.81
CA ILE A 382 17.41 -18.56 9.18
C ILE A 382 16.95 -19.70 10.08
N SER A 383 16.29 -19.39 11.20
CA SER A 383 15.74 -20.39 12.12
C SER A 383 14.48 -21.05 11.54
N ASP A 384 14.24 -22.30 11.92
CA ASP A 384 13.05 -23.06 11.50
C ASP A 384 11.74 -22.42 11.95
N ASP A 385 11.73 -21.66 13.07
CA ASP A 385 10.56 -20.91 13.51
C ASP A 385 10.14 -19.84 12.51
N VAL A 386 11.10 -19.12 11.93
CA VAL A 386 10.83 -18.10 10.91
C VAL A 386 10.25 -18.76 9.65
N VAL A 387 10.77 -19.92 9.28
CA VAL A 387 10.27 -20.69 8.13
C VAL A 387 8.83 -21.12 8.36
N ARG A 388 8.53 -21.74 9.51
CA ARG A 388 7.16 -22.16 9.88
C ARG A 388 6.18 -21.01 9.87
N ASN A 389 6.56 -19.87 10.45
CA ASN A 389 5.73 -18.67 10.46
C ASN A 389 5.47 -18.13 9.06
N THR A 390 6.46 -18.16 8.18
CA THR A 390 6.31 -17.71 6.79
C THR A 390 5.42 -18.66 5.97
N LEU A 391 5.54 -19.97 6.17
CA LEU A 391 4.65 -20.97 5.56
C LEU A 391 3.20 -20.78 6.04
N GLY A 392 3.00 -20.60 7.35
CA GLY A 392 1.68 -20.31 7.94
C GLY A 392 1.06 -19.04 7.37
N PHE A 393 1.86 -17.97 7.24
CA PHE A 393 1.42 -16.73 6.58
C PHE A 393 0.98 -16.96 5.14
N PHE A 394 1.79 -17.67 4.35
CA PHE A 394 1.49 -17.96 2.95
C PHE A 394 0.19 -18.74 2.78
N LEU A 395 -0.02 -19.78 3.60
CA LEU A 395 -1.24 -20.58 3.56
C LEU A 395 -2.48 -19.74 3.90
N ILE A 396 -2.41 -18.91 4.94
CA ILE A 396 -3.53 -18.04 5.32
C ILE A 396 -3.78 -16.98 4.24
N TYR A 397 -2.73 -16.37 3.69
CA TYR A 397 -2.83 -15.40 2.60
C TYR A 397 -3.56 -16.01 1.39
N LEU A 398 -3.12 -17.19 0.95
CA LEU A 398 -3.75 -17.89 -0.17
C LEU A 398 -5.20 -18.30 0.13
N SER A 399 -5.48 -18.75 1.36
CA SER A 399 -6.84 -19.11 1.78
C SER A 399 -7.78 -17.90 1.75
N ILE A 400 -7.34 -16.74 2.27
CA ILE A 400 -8.14 -15.50 2.24
C ILE A 400 -8.36 -15.06 0.79
N PHE A 401 -7.34 -15.10 -0.04
CA PHE A 401 -7.44 -14.77 -1.46
C PHE A 401 -8.51 -15.64 -2.18
N VAL A 402 -8.42 -16.96 -2.04
CA VAL A 402 -9.37 -17.88 -2.68
C VAL A 402 -10.78 -17.71 -2.13
N LEU A 403 -10.95 -17.59 -0.81
CA LEU A 403 -12.25 -17.38 -0.17
C LEU A 403 -12.88 -16.05 -0.61
N THR A 404 -12.10 -14.99 -0.72
CA THR A 404 -12.58 -13.69 -1.21
C THR A 404 -13.05 -13.80 -2.65
N ALA A 405 -12.27 -14.43 -3.54
CA ALA A 405 -12.67 -14.63 -4.93
C ALA A 405 -13.95 -15.47 -5.05
N LEU A 406 -14.08 -16.55 -4.26
CA LEU A 406 -15.30 -17.38 -4.21
C LEU A 406 -16.54 -16.60 -3.74
N ILE A 407 -16.38 -15.74 -2.72
CA ILE A 407 -17.51 -14.90 -2.28
C ILE A 407 -17.86 -13.86 -3.35
N LEU A 408 -16.88 -13.23 -3.97
CA LEU A 408 -17.12 -12.25 -5.04
C LEU A 408 -17.86 -12.86 -6.23
N SER A 409 -17.52 -14.09 -6.61
CA SER A 409 -18.19 -14.80 -7.70
C SER A 409 -19.69 -15.03 -7.44
N THR A 410 -20.14 -15.01 -6.16
CA THR A 410 -21.59 -15.11 -5.84
C THR A 410 -22.36 -13.83 -6.20
N PHE A 411 -21.69 -12.73 -6.50
CA PHE A 411 -22.28 -11.47 -6.95
C PHE A 411 -22.35 -11.34 -8.48
N ASN A 412 -22.31 -12.45 -9.22
CA ASN A 412 -22.32 -12.54 -10.68
C ASN A 412 -21.10 -11.93 -11.38
N LEU A 413 -19.97 -11.76 -10.66
CA LEU A 413 -18.71 -11.38 -11.27
C LEU A 413 -18.10 -12.57 -12.00
N ASP A 414 -17.48 -12.32 -13.13
CA ASP A 414 -16.73 -13.34 -13.87
C ASP A 414 -15.46 -13.77 -13.10
N LEU A 415 -14.81 -14.81 -13.61
CA LEU A 415 -13.63 -15.40 -12.95
C LEU A 415 -12.49 -14.40 -12.85
N ILE A 416 -12.22 -13.64 -13.91
CA ILE A 416 -11.10 -12.70 -14.01
C ILE A 416 -11.32 -11.55 -13.03
N SER A 417 -12.51 -10.96 -13.01
CA SER A 417 -12.89 -9.88 -12.10
C SER A 417 -12.84 -10.32 -10.64
N SER A 418 -13.35 -11.53 -10.32
CA SER A 418 -13.37 -12.05 -8.94
C SER A 418 -11.95 -12.30 -8.41
N PHE A 419 -11.08 -12.95 -9.18
CA PHE A 419 -9.70 -13.21 -8.79
C PHE A 419 -8.84 -11.94 -8.82
N GLY A 420 -9.04 -11.07 -9.82
CA GLY A 420 -8.36 -9.80 -9.94
C GLY A 420 -8.64 -8.89 -8.74
N ALA A 421 -9.92 -8.67 -8.39
CA ALA A 421 -10.32 -7.84 -7.26
C ALA A 421 -9.82 -8.40 -5.92
N ALA A 422 -9.87 -9.72 -5.72
CA ALA A 422 -9.35 -10.37 -4.52
C ALA A 422 -7.82 -10.20 -4.40
N ALA A 423 -7.06 -10.39 -5.48
CA ALA A 423 -5.61 -10.20 -5.52
C ALA A 423 -5.23 -8.75 -5.24
N SER A 424 -5.90 -7.81 -5.91
CA SER A 424 -5.67 -6.38 -5.75
C SER A 424 -5.96 -5.92 -4.32
N ALA A 425 -7.08 -6.33 -3.73
CA ALA A 425 -7.45 -5.91 -2.37
C ALA A 425 -6.49 -6.45 -1.30
N ILE A 426 -6.12 -7.75 -1.34
CA ILE A 426 -5.22 -8.33 -0.35
C ILE A 426 -3.76 -7.91 -0.60
N GLY A 427 -3.40 -7.61 -1.86
CA GLY A 427 -2.10 -7.08 -2.27
C GLY A 427 -1.94 -5.58 -2.01
N ASN A 428 -3.04 -4.86 -1.75
CA ASN A 428 -3.11 -3.39 -1.69
C ASN A 428 -2.54 -2.76 -2.99
N VAL A 429 -3.03 -3.19 -4.16
CA VAL A 429 -2.53 -2.76 -5.47
C VAL A 429 -3.40 -1.67 -6.10
N GLY A 430 -4.74 -1.77 -5.94
CA GLY A 430 -5.73 -0.82 -6.45
C GLY A 430 -6.46 -1.33 -7.68
N PRO A 431 -5.98 -1.09 -8.89
CA PRO A 431 -6.59 -1.65 -10.09
C PRO A 431 -6.43 -3.17 -10.12
N ALA A 432 -7.35 -3.83 -10.83
CA ALA A 432 -7.37 -5.28 -10.96
C ALA A 432 -7.43 -5.68 -12.44
N PHE A 433 -8.28 -6.65 -12.76
CA PHE A 433 -8.58 -7.14 -14.10
C PHE A 433 -10.10 -7.33 -14.24
N GLY A 434 -10.58 -7.43 -15.48
CA GLY A 434 -11.99 -7.55 -15.81
C GLY A 434 -12.76 -6.26 -15.50
N GLU A 435 -13.87 -6.33 -14.78
CA GLU A 435 -14.69 -5.16 -14.44
C GLU A 435 -13.98 -4.13 -13.52
N PHE A 436 -12.77 -4.40 -13.07
CA PHE A 436 -11.99 -3.56 -12.15
C PHE A 436 -10.60 -3.27 -12.69
N GLY A 437 -10.46 -3.21 -14.02
CA GLY A 437 -9.23 -2.91 -14.74
C GLY A 437 -8.68 -1.51 -14.46
N PRO A 438 -7.56 -1.14 -15.13
CA PRO A 438 -6.89 0.13 -14.90
C PRO A 438 -7.70 1.35 -15.35
N THR A 439 -8.68 1.17 -16.22
CA THR A 439 -9.61 2.20 -16.72
C THR A 439 -10.98 2.16 -16.05
N ASP A 440 -11.21 1.15 -15.21
CA ASP A 440 -12.49 0.88 -14.56
C ASP A 440 -12.46 1.24 -13.06
N ASN A 441 -13.58 1.00 -12.38
CA ASN A 441 -13.73 1.32 -10.97
C ASN A 441 -14.67 0.34 -10.25
N TYR A 442 -14.72 0.42 -8.92
CA TYR A 442 -15.52 -0.47 -8.08
C TYR A 442 -16.96 0.07 -7.79
N ALA A 443 -17.44 1.10 -8.51
CA ALA A 443 -18.74 1.72 -8.23
C ALA A 443 -19.90 0.75 -8.33
N LEU A 444 -19.90 -0.12 -9.34
CA LEU A 444 -20.97 -1.10 -9.61
C LEU A 444 -20.91 -2.34 -8.72
N LEU A 445 -19.84 -2.54 -7.96
CA LEU A 445 -19.73 -3.68 -7.07
C LEU A 445 -20.81 -3.66 -5.98
N ASN A 446 -21.38 -4.83 -5.70
CA ASN A 446 -22.35 -5.02 -4.62
C ASN A 446 -21.82 -4.46 -3.29
N PRO A 447 -22.66 -3.76 -2.48
CA PRO A 447 -22.23 -3.20 -1.19
C PRO A 447 -21.54 -4.21 -0.26
N ILE A 448 -22.00 -5.46 -0.20
CA ILE A 448 -21.35 -6.52 0.60
C ILE A 448 -19.94 -6.82 0.05
N GLY A 449 -19.78 -6.84 -1.27
CA GLY A 449 -18.47 -6.97 -1.92
C GLY A 449 -17.52 -5.84 -1.56
N LYS A 450 -17.99 -4.58 -1.51
CA LYS A 450 -17.21 -3.42 -1.07
C LYS A 450 -16.73 -3.55 0.39
N TRP A 451 -17.58 -4.00 1.30
CA TRP A 451 -17.21 -4.28 2.68
C TRP A 451 -16.19 -5.43 2.81
N LEU A 452 -16.39 -6.52 2.03
CA LEU A 452 -15.45 -7.64 1.99
C LEU A 452 -14.07 -7.20 1.50
N LEU A 453 -14.01 -6.47 0.37
CA LEU A 453 -12.74 -5.96 -0.16
C LEU A 453 -12.09 -4.96 0.80
N SER A 454 -12.86 -4.07 1.44
CA SER A 454 -12.36 -3.16 2.48
C SER A 454 -11.69 -3.91 3.63
N PHE A 455 -12.27 -5.04 4.05
CA PHE A 455 -11.67 -5.90 5.06
C PHE A 455 -10.38 -6.57 4.55
N CYS A 456 -10.36 -7.05 3.30
CA CYS A 456 -9.16 -7.61 2.67
C CYS A 456 -8.02 -6.58 2.55
N MET A 457 -8.34 -5.33 2.19
CA MET A 457 -7.37 -4.22 2.16
C MET A 457 -6.73 -3.99 3.52
N LEU A 458 -7.53 -4.05 4.59
CA LEU A 458 -7.03 -3.92 5.97
C LEU A 458 -6.16 -5.10 6.37
N LEU A 459 -6.55 -6.34 6.00
CA LEU A 459 -5.78 -7.56 6.26
C LEU A 459 -4.42 -7.53 5.56
N GLY A 460 -4.39 -7.14 4.29
CA GLY A 460 -3.16 -6.99 3.50
C GLY A 460 -2.21 -5.97 4.14
N ARG A 461 -2.76 -4.80 4.51
CA ARG A 461 -1.98 -3.70 5.07
C ARG A 461 -1.37 -3.99 6.44
N LEU A 462 -2.09 -4.67 7.33
CA LEU A 462 -1.64 -5.01 8.68
C LEU A 462 -0.94 -6.38 8.77
N GLU A 463 -0.54 -6.93 7.63
CA GLU A 463 0.19 -8.20 7.55
C GLU A 463 -0.57 -9.36 8.20
N ILE A 464 -1.83 -9.55 7.89
CA ILE A 464 -2.76 -10.65 8.25
C ILE A 464 -2.67 -11.10 9.70
N PHE A 465 -1.49 -11.54 10.20
CA PHE A 465 -1.32 -12.05 11.55
C PHE A 465 -1.72 -11.05 12.63
N THR A 466 -1.53 -9.76 12.40
CA THR A 466 -1.90 -8.69 13.35
C THR A 466 -3.39 -8.72 13.66
N ILE A 467 -4.22 -9.01 12.65
CA ILE A 467 -5.67 -9.08 12.78
C ILE A 467 -6.10 -10.49 13.23
N MET A 468 -5.50 -11.55 12.68
CA MET A 468 -5.87 -12.92 13.00
C MET A 468 -5.66 -13.28 14.48
N VAL A 469 -4.66 -12.69 15.13
CA VAL A 469 -4.43 -12.86 16.57
C VAL A 469 -5.65 -12.43 17.40
N LEU A 470 -6.40 -11.40 16.97
CA LEU A 470 -7.60 -10.93 17.69
C LEU A 470 -8.73 -11.97 17.71
N PHE A 471 -8.76 -12.87 16.72
CA PHE A 471 -9.75 -13.95 16.62
C PHE A 471 -9.32 -15.24 17.33
N SER A 472 -8.05 -15.31 17.80
CA SER A 472 -7.55 -16.51 18.50
C SER A 472 -8.13 -16.64 19.91
N ARG A 473 -8.37 -17.88 20.37
CA ARG A 473 -8.79 -18.16 21.76
C ARG A 473 -7.77 -17.62 22.77
N SER A 474 -6.50 -17.74 22.47
CA SER A 474 -5.39 -17.25 23.30
C SER A 474 -5.38 -15.72 23.50
N PHE A 475 -6.10 -14.96 22.68
CA PHE A 475 -6.27 -13.52 22.88
C PHE A 475 -7.34 -13.20 23.91
N ARG A 476 -8.34 -14.08 24.08
CA ARG A 476 -9.47 -13.89 25.01
C ARG A 476 -9.16 -14.35 26.43
N GLU A 477 -8.19 -15.23 26.59
CA GLU A 477 -7.65 -15.70 27.89
C GLU A 477 -6.48 -14.78 28.35
#